data_290bdaf3bb97cd7ebf6b23299ca7ce15
#
_entry.id   290bdaf3bb97cd7ebf6b23299ca7ce15
#
_cell.length_a   1.000
_cell.length_b   1.000
_cell.length_c   1.000
_cell.angle_alpha   90.00
_cell.angle_beta   90.00
_cell.angle_gamma   90.00
#
_symmetry.space_group_name_H-M   'P 1'
#
loop_
_entity.id
_entity.type
_entity.pdbx_description
1 polymer ?
#
loop_
_entity_poly.entity_id
_entity_poly.type
_entity_poly.pdbx_seq_one_letter_code
_entity_poly.pdbx_strand_id
1 'polypeptide(L)'
;MTRHFFFLLFALAVLPAQAADYTVDQKDKQFSKKSLKIKVGDSVDFRNSDPISHNVYSLSEIKSFDLGSYPLGQSKRVTFDKPGKVEVECSIHPDMRMTVEVAP
;
A
#
# COMPACT_ATOMS: atom_id res chain seq x y z
N MET A 1 20.60 40.57 -37.95
CA MET A 1 19.63 39.48 -38.00
C MET A 1 19.79 38.66 -36.73
N THR A 2 19.00 38.97 -35.80
CA THR A 2 18.95 38.21 -34.55
C THR A 2 18.15 36.92 -34.76
N ARG A 3 18.84 35.84 -34.93
CA ARG A 3 18.20 34.53 -34.84
C ARG A 3 17.87 34.27 -33.40
N HIS A 4 16.64 34.41 -33.06
CA HIS A 4 16.14 33.90 -31.79
C HIS A 4 16.06 32.39 -31.91
N PHE A 5 17.09 31.70 -31.45
CA PHE A 5 16.94 30.30 -31.16
C PHE A 5 16.05 30.20 -29.92
N PHE A 6 14.78 30.01 -30.17
CA PHE A 6 13.97 29.39 -29.15
C PHE A 6 14.47 27.97 -29.04
N PHE A 7 15.44 27.75 -28.16
CA PHE A 7 15.51 26.47 -27.53
C PHE A 7 14.25 26.35 -26.74
N LEU A 8 13.22 25.78 -27.35
CA LEU A 8 12.28 25.05 -26.59
C LEU A 8 13.11 23.91 -25.96
N LEU A 9 13.71 24.21 -24.83
CA LEU A 9 14.05 23.22 -23.92
C LEU A 9 12.68 22.60 -23.52
N PHE A 10 12.29 21.57 -24.27
CA PHE A 10 11.45 20.59 -23.67
C PHE A 10 12.31 19.96 -22.57
N ALA A 11 12.40 20.66 -21.44
CA ALA A 11 12.57 19.95 -20.22
C ALA A 11 11.44 18.94 -20.27
N LEU A 12 11.75 17.71 -20.63
CA LEU A 12 10.92 16.60 -20.28
C LEU A 12 10.65 16.80 -18.81
N ALA A 13 9.53 17.47 -18.50
CA ALA A 13 9.01 17.43 -17.17
C ALA A 13 8.73 15.95 -16.95
N VAL A 14 9.71 15.26 -16.37
CA VAL A 14 9.47 13.96 -15.77
C VAL A 14 8.51 14.27 -14.65
N LEU A 15 7.23 14.17 -14.96
CA LEU A 15 6.21 14.18 -13.93
C LEU A 15 6.60 13.04 -12.99
N PRO A 16 6.89 13.33 -11.72
CA PRO A 16 7.13 12.26 -10.77
C PRO A 16 5.92 11.35 -10.85
N ALA A 17 6.16 10.05 -11.00
CA ALA A 17 5.11 9.06 -10.91
C ALA A 17 4.41 9.28 -9.58
N GLN A 18 3.14 9.66 -9.63
CA GLN A 18 2.37 9.85 -8.41
C GLN A 18 2.19 8.52 -7.71
N ALA A 19 2.46 8.50 -6.42
CA ALA A 19 2.15 7.38 -5.57
C ALA A 19 0.66 7.08 -5.64
N ALA A 20 0.32 5.82 -5.80
CA ALA A 20 -1.05 5.36 -5.82
C ALA A 20 -1.50 4.94 -4.42
N ASP A 21 -2.79 5.09 -4.17
CA ASP A 21 -3.45 4.62 -2.96
C ASP A 21 -4.35 3.43 -3.31
N TYR A 22 -4.25 2.38 -2.51
CA TYR A 22 -5.06 1.18 -2.65
C TYR A 22 -5.86 0.97 -1.37
N THR A 23 -7.02 0.34 -1.49
CA THR A 23 -7.81 -0.08 -0.34
C THR A 23 -7.91 -1.59 -0.31
N VAL A 24 -7.61 -2.16 0.83
CA VAL A 24 -7.83 -3.58 1.13
C VAL A 24 -8.84 -3.66 2.27
N ASP A 25 -9.97 -4.29 2.01
CA ASP A 25 -11.00 -4.50 3.01
C ASP A 25 -10.73 -5.77 3.83
N GLN A 26 -11.11 -5.71 5.08
CA GLN A 26 -11.17 -6.86 5.98
C GLN A 26 -12.65 -7.20 6.18
N LYS A 27 -13.06 -8.31 5.64
CA LYS A 27 -14.46 -8.77 5.71
C LYS A 27 -14.52 -10.28 5.75
N ASP A 28 -15.47 -10.80 6.52
CA ASP A 28 -15.64 -12.25 6.70
C ASP A 28 -14.36 -12.97 7.14
N LYS A 29 -13.58 -12.31 8.00
CA LYS A 29 -12.27 -12.80 8.52
C LYS A 29 -11.27 -13.05 7.39
N GLN A 30 -11.31 -12.24 6.33
CA GLN A 30 -10.40 -12.32 5.19
C GLN A 30 -10.04 -10.92 4.71
N PHE A 31 -8.87 -10.82 4.09
CA PHE A 31 -8.55 -9.66 3.27
C PHE A 31 -9.26 -9.77 1.92
N SER A 32 -9.72 -8.66 1.38
CA SER A 32 -10.41 -8.61 0.08
C SER A 32 -9.53 -9.04 -1.09
N LYS A 33 -8.22 -9.07 -0.89
CA LYS A 33 -7.23 -9.52 -1.86
C LYS A 33 -6.23 -10.44 -1.18
N LYS A 34 -5.87 -11.52 -1.84
CA LYS A 34 -4.79 -12.42 -1.35
C LYS A 34 -3.42 -11.95 -1.79
N SER A 35 -3.36 -11.18 -2.86
CA SER A 35 -2.13 -10.61 -3.40
C SER A 35 -2.42 -9.25 -4.01
N LEU A 36 -1.54 -8.30 -3.75
CA LEU A 36 -1.62 -6.95 -4.28
C LEU A 36 -0.24 -6.54 -4.78
N LYS A 37 -0.16 -6.12 -6.04
CA LYS A 37 1.07 -5.59 -6.64
C LYS A 37 1.02 -4.07 -6.64
N ILE A 38 2.01 -3.47 -6.01
CA ILE A 38 2.16 -2.02 -5.92
C ILE A 38 3.59 -1.62 -6.26
N LYS A 39 3.86 -0.33 -6.27
CA LYS A 39 5.20 0.24 -6.47
C LYS A 39 5.70 0.91 -5.20
N VAL A 40 7.02 1.02 -5.09
CA VAL A 40 7.65 1.80 -4.02
C VAL A 40 7.04 3.20 -3.95
N GLY A 41 6.64 3.62 -2.76
CA GLY A 41 5.97 4.89 -2.49
C GLY A 41 4.45 4.81 -2.44
N ASP A 42 3.87 3.71 -2.90
CA ASP A 42 2.43 3.49 -2.83
C ASP A 42 1.98 3.17 -1.41
N SER A 43 0.72 3.47 -1.13
CA SER A 43 0.10 3.24 0.17
C SER A 43 -1.11 2.32 0.06
N VAL A 44 -1.34 1.57 1.13
CA VAL A 44 -2.51 0.72 1.27
C VAL A 44 -3.28 1.14 2.53
N ASP A 45 -4.55 1.41 2.34
CA ASP A 45 -5.50 1.62 3.43
C ASP A 45 -6.13 0.27 3.78
N PHE A 46 -5.87 -0.21 4.98
CA PHE A 46 -6.49 -1.43 5.51
C PHE A 46 -7.75 -1.05 6.26
N ARG A 47 -8.89 -1.24 5.60
CA ARG A 47 -10.19 -0.88 6.14
C ARG A 47 -10.84 -2.08 6.80
N ASN A 48 -11.37 -1.90 8.01
CA ASN A 48 -12.19 -2.92 8.63
C ASN A 48 -13.64 -2.77 8.18
N SER A 49 -14.12 -3.74 7.40
CA SER A 49 -15.51 -3.85 6.94
C SER A 49 -16.27 -4.97 7.65
N ASP A 50 -15.67 -5.54 8.71
CA ASP A 50 -16.28 -6.55 9.58
C ASP A 50 -16.86 -5.91 10.84
N PRO A 51 -17.93 -6.49 11.41
CA PRO A 51 -18.45 -6.08 12.72
C PRO A 51 -17.52 -6.42 13.88
N ILE A 52 -16.51 -7.25 13.65
CA ILE A 52 -15.48 -7.60 14.64
C ILE A 52 -14.18 -6.86 14.34
N SER A 53 -13.42 -6.58 15.38
CA SER A 53 -12.09 -5.96 15.22
C SER A 53 -11.06 -6.96 14.71
N HIS A 54 -10.12 -6.47 13.90
CA HIS A 54 -8.98 -7.23 13.42
C HIS A 54 -7.68 -6.52 13.81
N ASN A 55 -6.64 -7.30 14.02
CA ASN A 55 -5.30 -6.79 14.27
C ASN A 55 -4.42 -7.08 13.05
N VAL A 56 -4.17 -6.06 12.25
CA VAL A 56 -3.39 -6.14 11.01
C VAL A 56 -1.93 -5.85 11.31
N TYR A 57 -1.05 -6.76 10.94
CA TYR A 57 0.38 -6.60 11.19
C TYR A 57 1.23 -7.28 10.12
N SER A 58 2.50 -6.93 10.08
CA SER A 58 3.52 -7.60 9.30
C SER A 58 4.82 -7.72 10.08
N LEU A 59 5.47 -8.87 9.97
CA LEU A 59 6.81 -9.11 10.50
C LEU A 59 7.87 -9.17 9.40
N SER A 60 7.51 -8.85 8.17
CA SER A 60 8.45 -8.88 7.03
C SER A 60 9.56 -7.85 7.23
N GLU A 61 10.80 -8.25 6.92
CA GLU A 61 11.98 -7.39 7.13
C GLU A 61 11.89 -6.05 6.43
N ILE A 62 11.39 -6.03 5.19
CA ILE A 62 11.32 -4.80 4.41
C ILE A 62 10.24 -3.85 4.87
N LYS A 63 9.24 -4.35 5.58
CA LYS A 63 8.18 -3.53 6.14
C LYS A 63 7.52 -4.25 7.32
N SER A 64 7.95 -3.90 8.50
CA SER A 64 7.36 -4.38 9.75
C SER A 64 6.41 -3.33 10.28
N PHE A 65 5.19 -3.74 10.63
CA PHE A 65 4.20 -2.84 11.22
C PHE A 65 3.17 -3.61 12.03
N ASP A 66 2.53 -2.91 12.95
CA ASP A 66 1.39 -3.37 13.69
C ASP A 66 0.37 -2.23 13.78
N LEU A 67 -0.77 -2.41 13.14
CA LEU A 67 -1.81 -1.38 13.11
C LEU A 67 -2.70 -1.41 14.34
N GLY A 68 -2.53 -2.41 15.19
CA GLY A 68 -3.40 -2.64 16.32
C GLY A 68 -4.79 -3.11 15.89
N SER A 69 -5.71 -3.09 16.84
CA SER A 69 -7.10 -3.51 16.62
C SER A 69 -7.98 -2.28 16.42
N TYR A 70 -8.86 -2.30 15.44
CA TYR A 70 -9.77 -1.20 15.18
C TYR A 70 -11.14 -1.68 14.68
N PRO A 71 -12.21 -0.95 15.03
CA PRO A 71 -13.58 -1.37 14.76
C PRO A 71 -14.02 -1.16 13.33
N LEU A 72 -15.20 -1.68 13.01
CA LEU A 72 -15.88 -1.51 11.73
C LEU A 72 -15.88 -0.04 11.27
N GLY A 73 -15.53 0.18 10.02
CA GLY A 73 -15.54 1.48 9.36
C GLY A 73 -14.26 2.28 9.51
N GLN A 74 -13.35 1.87 10.38
CA GLN A 74 -12.04 2.52 10.51
C GLN A 74 -11.04 1.94 9.52
N SER A 75 -10.12 2.78 9.09
CA SER A 75 -9.06 2.45 8.15
C SER A 75 -7.73 2.97 8.66
N LYS A 76 -6.66 2.21 8.47
CA LYS A 76 -5.30 2.65 8.78
C LYS A 76 -4.40 2.44 7.57
N ARG A 77 -3.55 3.43 7.31
CA ARG A 77 -2.71 3.49 6.12
C ARG A 77 -1.29 3.01 6.41
N VAL A 78 -0.74 2.24 5.48
CA VAL A 78 0.68 1.87 5.45
C VAL A 78 1.27 2.30 4.12
N THR A 79 2.38 3.02 4.15
CA THR A 79 3.16 3.38 2.96
C THR A 79 4.32 2.39 2.81
N PHE A 80 4.49 1.87 1.61
CA PHE A 80 5.52 0.87 1.31
C PHE A 80 6.67 1.56 0.56
N ASP A 81 7.80 1.69 1.21
CA ASP A 81 8.94 2.49 0.74
C ASP A 81 10.14 1.67 0.26
N LYS A 82 10.04 0.35 0.31
CA LYS A 82 11.08 -0.59 -0.14
C LYS A 82 10.52 -1.68 -1.03
N PRO A 83 11.26 -2.11 -2.06
CA PRO A 83 10.81 -3.22 -2.91
C PRO A 83 10.93 -4.57 -2.20
N GLY A 84 10.05 -5.48 -2.54
CA GLY A 84 10.04 -6.86 -2.05
C GLY A 84 8.65 -7.33 -1.69
N LYS A 85 8.59 -8.48 -1.03
CA LYS A 85 7.33 -9.08 -0.57
C LYS A 85 7.09 -8.77 0.90
N VAL A 86 5.86 -8.36 1.19
CA VAL A 86 5.40 -8.11 2.55
C VAL A 86 4.22 -9.02 2.84
N GLU A 87 4.37 -9.87 3.84
CA GLU A 87 3.29 -10.73 4.33
C GLU A 87 2.48 -9.98 5.38
N VAL A 88 1.18 -9.86 5.14
CA VAL A 88 0.25 -9.16 6.03
C VAL A 88 -0.70 -10.17 6.64
N GLU A 89 -0.87 -10.10 7.95
CA GLU A 89 -1.60 -11.10 8.73
C GLU A 89 -2.50 -10.44 9.76
N CYS A 90 -3.47 -11.23 10.24
CA CYS A 90 -4.25 -10.90 11.44
C CYS A 90 -3.90 -11.86 12.56
N SER A 91 -3.57 -11.34 13.74
CA SER A 91 -3.13 -12.17 14.87
C SER A 91 -4.25 -13.03 15.46
N ILE A 92 -5.50 -12.66 15.24
CA ILE A 92 -6.68 -13.34 15.82
C ILE A 92 -7.21 -14.43 14.88
N HIS A 93 -6.97 -14.30 13.59
CA HIS A 93 -7.48 -15.20 12.55
C HIS A 93 -6.32 -15.71 11.70
N PRO A 94 -5.75 -16.89 11.99
CA PRO A 94 -4.54 -17.39 11.32
C PRO A 94 -4.65 -17.54 9.82
N ASP A 95 -5.85 -17.77 9.29
CA ASP A 95 -6.09 -17.89 7.84
C ASP A 95 -6.25 -16.56 7.13
N MET A 96 -6.30 -15.46 7.88
CA MET A 96 -6.41 -14.11 7.34
C MET A 96 -5.03 -13.57 6.96
N ARG A 97 -4.64 -13.80 5.71
CA ARG A 97 -3.32 -13.48 5.17
C ARG A 97 -3.41 -12.90 3.78
N MET A 98 -2.49 -12.01 3.48
CA MET A 98 -2.25 -11.53 2.12
C MET A 98 -0.77 -11.19 1.90
N THR A 99 -0.38 -11.14 0.64
CA THR A 99 0.95 -10.70 0.24
C THR A 99 0.85 -9.38 -0.51
N VAL A 100 1.65 -8.40 -0.11
CA VAL A 100 1.87 -7.18 -0.87
C VAL A 100 3.21 -7.31 -1.59
N GLU A 101 3.20 -7.27 -2.91
CA GLU A 101 4.41 -7.27 -3.72
C GLU A 101 4.72 -5.84 -4.13
N VAL A 102 5.85 -5.33 -3.65
CA VAL A 102 6.28 -3.96 -3.90
C VAL A 102 7.35 -3.98 -4.98
N ALA A 103 7.04 -3.44 -6.16
CA ALA A 103 7.99 -3.31 -7.26
C ALA A 103 8.82 -2.03 -7.10
N PRO A 104 10.06 -2.03 -7.63
CA PRO A 104 10.92 -0.84 -7.64
C PRO A 104 10.29 0.35 -8.35
#